data_1942711f645dd76096af7a08a0c7932a
#
_entry.id   1942711f645dd76096af7a08a0c7932a
#
_cell.length_a   1.000
_cell.length_b   1.000
_cell.length_c   1.000
_cell.angle_alpha   90.00
_cell.angle_beta   90.00
_cell.angle_gamma   90.00
#
_symmetry.space_group_name_H-M   'P 1'
#
loop_
_entity.id
_entity.type
_entity.pdbx_description
1 polymer ?
#
loop_
_entity_poly.entity_id
_entity_poly.type
_entity_poly.pdbx_seq_one_letter_code
_entity_poly.pdbx_strand_id
1 'polypeptide(L)'
;MGDNTTSVTEFILLGFPLDTRIQMLLFGLFSLFYVLTLLGNGLILGLISLDSRLHTPMYFFLSQLAIVDMAYACNTVSQMLVNLLSPAKPVSFAGCITQTFLFLTFAVTECLLLVVMSYDRYVAICHPLRYSVIMSWRVCIMLVVTSWTIGVFLSLVHLMLLLPLPFCIARKIDHFFCEIMAVLKLACADTRINEIMVLAGAISVLVGPFSSIIISYMCILCAILRLQSWEGQRKAFSTCSSHLCVVGLFYGTAIIMYVGPRYGNPKEQKKYLLLFHSLFNPMLNPLIYTLKNSEVKNAMKRVLGIERVLWKDDRVRVDNDLGGYYFKSSQAQPHIRLSEMLIKNKVNLLTHC
;
A
#
# COMPACT_ATOMS: atom_id res chain seq x y z
N MET A 1 -32.06 -37.09 -22.96
CA MET A 1 -30.71 -36.94 -22.37
C MET A 1 -30.77 -35.79 -21.40
N GLY A 2 -30.87 -36.13 -20.10
CA GLY A 2 -31.01 -35.12 -19.05
C GLY A 2 -29.73 -34.41 -18.85
N ASP A 3 -29.77 -33.12 -18.99
CA ASP A 3 -28.70 -32.20 -18.73
C ASP A 3 -28.47 -32.08 -17.20
N ASN A 4 -27.66 -32.99 -16.67
CA ASN A 4 -27.24 -32.96 -15.26
C ASN A 4 -26.04 -32.01 -15.13
N THR A 5 -26.26 -30.75 -15.46
CA THR A 5 -25.35 -29.67 -15.09
C THR A 5 -25.46 -29.47 -13.58
N THR A 6 -24.75 -30.30 -12.81
CA THR A 6 -24.55 -30.02 -11.39
C THR A 6 -23.74 -28.72 -11.28
N SER A 7 -24.44 -27.62 -11.04
CA SER A 7 -23.78 -26.33 -10.78
C SER A 7 -22.79 -26.50 -9.63
N VAL A 8 -21.55 -26.12 -9.84
CA VAL A 8 -20.53 -26.16 -8.80
C VAL A 8 -20.89 -25.13 -7.74
N THR A 9 -21.27 -25.60 -6.55
CA THR A 9 -21.66 -24.74 -5.42
C THR A 9 -20.49 -24.38 -4.52
N GLU A 10 -19.44 -25.23 -4.49
CA GLU A 10 -18.31 -25.08 -3.59
C GLU A 10 -16.99 -25.50 -4.26
N PHE A 11 -15.92 -24.79 -3.90
CA PHE A 11 -14.54 -25.13 -4.22
C PHE A 11 -13.78 -25.58 -2.97
N ILE A 12 -12.72 -26.34 -3.15
CA ILE A 12 -11.81 -26.79 -2.08
C ILE A 12 -10.44 -26.17 -2.35
N LEU A 13 -9.97 -25.32 -1.45
CA LEU A 13 -8.62 -24.76 -1.50
C LEU A 13 -7.63 -25.77 -0.94
N LEU A 14 -6.64 -26.18 -1.73
CA LEU A 14 -5.63 -27.16 -1.29
C LEU A 14 -4.60 -26.55 -0.33
N GLY A 15 -4.36 -25.24 -0.46
CA GLY A 15 -3.36 -24.52 0.35
C GLY A 15 -1.95 -25.08 0.13
N PHE A 16 -1.22 -25.28 1.24
CA PHE A 16 0.11 -25.88 1.24
C PHE A 16 0.00 -27.32 1.74
N PRO A 17 0.61 -28.31 1.04
CA PRO A 17 0.68 -29.69 1.50
C PRO A 17 1.77 -29.80 2.61
N LEU A 18 1.43 -29.47 3.83
CA LEU A 18 2.35 -29.40 4.96
C LEU A 18 1.86 -30.29 6.11
N ASP A 19 2.82 -30.75 6.92
CA ASP A 19 2.52 -31.45 8.17
C ASP A 19 1.78 -30.55 9.15
N THR A 20 0.93 -31.15 9.99
CA THR A 20 0.11 -30.41 10.98
C THR A 20 0.94 -29.51 11.89
N ARG A 21 2.14 -29.94 12.27
CA ARG A 21 3.04 -29.10 13.10
C ARG A 21 3.46 -27.83 12.39
N ILE A 22 3.83 -27.93 11.11
CA ILE A 22 4.21 -26.79 10.27
C ILE A 22 3.00 -25.89 10.01
N GLN A 23 1.80 -26.48 9.79
CA GLN A 23 0.58 -25.70 9.62
C GLN A 23 0.26 -24.84 10.85
N MET A 24 0.40 -25.40 12.06
CA MET A 24 0.17 -24.66 13.32
C MET A 24 1.21 -23.54 13.52
N LEU A 25 2.49 -23.80 13.20
CA LEU A 25 3.53 -22.78 13.23
C LEU A 25 3.22 -21.62 12.27
N LEU A 26 2.85 -21.94 11.03
CA LEU A 26 2.48 -20.95 10.02
C LEU A 26 1.21 -20.18 10.41
N PHE A 27 0.23 -20.85 11.01
CA PHE A 27 -0.96 -20.20 11.55
C PHE A 27 -0.58 -19.14 12.59
N GLY A 28 0.29 -19.45 13.55
CA GLY A 28 0.77 -18.49 14.54
C GLY A 28 1.52 -17.31 13.89
N LEU A 29 2.43 -17.61 12.97
CA LEU A 29 3.22 -16.60 12.26
C LEU A 29 2.36 -15.67 11.38
N PHE A 30 1.45 -16.24 10.60
CA PHE A 30 0.58 -15.45 9.71
C PHE A 30 -0.47 -14.66 10.50
N SER A 31 -0.97 -15.21 11.63
CA SER A 31 -1.82 -14.47 12.56
C SER A 31 -1.11 -13.26 13.14
N LEU A 32 0.17 -13.40 13.52
CA LEU A 32 0.98 -12.28 14.00
C LEU A 32 1.12 -11.21 12.91
N PHE A 33 1.47 -11.58 11.68
CA PHE A 33 1.60 -10.62 10.58
C PHE A 33 0.27 -9.94 10.24
N TYR A 34 -0.84 -10.69 10.27
CA TYR A 34 -2.16 -10.13 10.07
C TYR A 34 -2.53 -9.08 11.13
N VAL A 35 -2.31 -9.38 12.40
CA VAL A 35 -2.53 -8.45 13.50
C VAL A 35 -1.63 -7.21 13.36
N LEU A 36 -0.35 -7.39 13.03
CA LEU A 36 0.57 -6.27 12.80
C LEU A 36 0.12 -5.39 11.62
N THR A 37 -0.42 -5.99 10.55
CA THR A 37 -0.99 -5.25 9.42
C THR A 37 -2.17 -4.38 9.86
N LEU A 38 -3.12 -4.95 10.58
CA LEU A 38 -4.32 -4.22 11.03
C LEU A 38 -3.96 -3.12 12.04
N LEU A 39 -3.10 -3.43 13.02
CA LEU A 39 -2.68 -2.45 14.02
C LEU A 39 -1.82 -1.34 13.42
N GLY A 40 -0.89 -1.67 12.52
CA GLY A 40 0.00 -0.70 11.89
C GLY A 40 -0.75 0.29 11.00
N ASN A 41 -1.61 -0.22 10.12
CA ASN A 41 -2.43 0.62 9.24
C ASN A 41 -3.52 1.38 10.03
N GLY A 42 -4.14 0.73 11.04
CA GLY A 42 -5.08 1.37 11.95
C GLY A 42 -4.44 2.53 12.74
N LEU A 43 -3.19 2.37 13.19
CA LEU A 43 -2.42 3.42 13.83
C LEU A 43 -2.18 4.60 12.89
N ILE A 44 -1.79 4.36 11.64
CA ILE A 44 -1.62 5.43 10.64
C ILE A 44 -2.92 6.20 10.45
N LEU A 45 -4.05 5.51 10.27
CA LEU A 45 -5.36 6.14 10.12
C LEU A 45 -5.74 6.97 11.36
N GLY A 46 -5.52 6.43 12.55
CA GLY A 46 -5.77 7.13 13.81
C GLY A 46 -4.91 8.40 13.94
N LEU A 47 -3.61 8.31 13.66
CA LEU A 47 -2.71 9.47 13.71
C LEU A 47 -3.11 10.56 12.71
N ILE A 48 -3.44 10.18 11.47
CA ILE A 48 -3.87 11.14 10.44
C ILE A 48 -5.18 11.81 10.85
N SER A 49 -6.12 11.09 11.46
CA SER A 49 -7.40 11.63 11.90
C SER A 49 -7.27 12.56 13.10
N LEU A 50 -6.36 12.26 14.04
CA LEU A 50 -6.22 12.97 15.32
C LEU A 50 -5.28 14.18 15.25
N ASP A 51 -4.27 14.16 14.37
CA ASP A 51 -3.30 15.25 14.26
C ASP A 51 -3.53 16.09 13.00
N SER A 52 -4.07 17.30 13.17
CA SER A 52 -4.35 18.24 12.08
C SER A 52 -3.13 18.61 11.24
N ARG A 53 -1.91 18.46 11.77
CA ARG A 53 -0.66 18.70 11.03
C ARG A 53 -0.42 17.64 9.94
N LEU A 54 -1.07 16.48 10.04
CA LEU A 54 -1.04 15.43 9.03
C LEU A 54 -2.15 15.60 7.96
N HIS A 55 -2.98 16.66 8.04
CA HIS A 55 -4.02 16.92 7.04
C HIS A 55 -3.41 17.55 5.77
N THR A 56 -2.60 16.81 5.06
CA THR A 56 -2.00 17.21 3.78
C THR A 56 -2.31 16.17 2.69
N PRO A 57 -2.22 16.53 1.39
CA PRO A 57 -2.50 15.59 0.29
C PRO A 57 -1.75 14.26 0.42
N MET A 58 -0.48 14.29 0.74
CA MET A 58 0.33 13.09 0.93
C MET A 58 -0.25 12.12 1.98
N TYR A 59 -0.65 12.62 3.16
CA TYR A 59 -1.21 11.76 4.21
C TYR A 59 -2.64 11.33 3.90
N PHE A 60 -3.38 12.13 3.12
CA PHE A 60 -4.67 11.70 2.59
C PHE A 60 -4.51 10.47 1.66
N PHE A 61 -3.53 10.47 0.75
CA PHE A 61 -3.24 9.30 -0.08
C PHE A 61 -2.72 8.12 0.75
N LEU A 62 -1.90 8.38 1.76
CA LEU A 62 -1.41 7.35 2.68
C LEU A 62 -2.56 6.72 3.48
N SER A 63 -3.58 7.49 3.85
CA SER A 63 -4.78 6.94 4.51
C SER A 63 -5.57 6.01 3.58
N GLN A 64 -5.67 6.35 2.30
CA GLN A 64 -6.30 5.48 1.29
C GLN A 64 -5.50 4.19 1.09
N LEU A 65 -4.17 4.28 1.04
CA LEU A 65 -3.30 3.11 0.96
C LEU A 65 -3.49 2.20 2.19
N ALA A 66 -3.54 2.77 3.40
CA ALA A 66 -3.78 2.00 4.63
C ALA A 66 -5.14 1.30 4.64
N ILE A 67 -6.20 1.92 4.10
CA ILE A 67 -7.52 1.30 3.94
C ILE A 67 -7.44 0.12 2.97
N VAL A 68 -6.77 0.28 1.82
CA VAL A 68 -6.59 -0.77 0.82
C VAL A 68 -5.79 -1.92 1.41
N ASP A 69 -4.68 -1.66 2.11
CA ASP A 69 -3.84 -2.67 2.77
C ASP A 69 -4.63 -3.53 3.77
N MET A 70 -5.45 -2.90 4.62
CA MET A 70 -6.29 -3.62 5.57
C MET A 70 -7.36 -4.45 4.86
N ALA A 71 -8.05 -3.87 3.88
CA ALA A 71 -9.07 -4.55 3.11
C ALA A 71 -8.50 -5.75 2.33
N TYR A 72 -7.33 -5.57 1.73
CA TYR A 72 -6.58 -6.61 1.01
C TYR A 72 -6.20 -7.76 1.96
N ALA A 73 -5.64 -7.46 3.13
CA ALA A 73 -5.29 -8.45 4.13
C ALA A 73 -6.54 -9.18 4.68
N CYS A 74 -7.63 -8.47 4.95
CA CYS A 74 -8.89 -9.08 5.35
C CYS A 74 -9.46 -10.02 4.28
N ASN A 75 -9.31 -9.67 2.99
CA ASN A 75 -9.79 -10.50 1.89
C ASN A 75 -8.98 -11.78 1.67
N THR A 76 -7.65 -11.72 1.86
CA THR A 76 -6.75 -12.83 1.51
C THR A 76 -6.27 -13.61 2.72
N VAL A 77 -5.77 -12.93 3.75
CA VAL A 77 -5.10 -13.58 4.90
C VAL A 77 -6.10 -14.24 5.83
N SER A 78 -7.27 -13.64 6.07
CA SER A 78 -8.29 -14.23 6.95
C SER A 78 -8.74 -15.60 6.44
N GLN A 79 -9.03 -15.73 5.15
CA GLN A 79 -9.40 -17.01 4.53
C GLN A 79 -8.27 -18.03 4.60
N MET A 80 -7.04 -17.59 4.37
CA MET A 80 -5.86 -18.46 4.49
C MET A 80 -5.69 -19.00 5.92
N LEU A 81 -5.89 -18.16 6.94
CA LEU A 81 -5.82 -18.59 8.35
C LEU A 81 -6.90 -19.64 8.68
N VAL A 82 -8.13 -19.40 8.24
CA VAL A 82 -9.23 -20.39 8.40
C VAL A 82 -8.87 -21.71 7.72
N ASN A 83 -8.31 -21.64 6.50
CA ASN A 83 -7.93 -22.83 5.74
C ASN A 83 -6.77 -23.62 6.35
N LEU A 84 -5.88 -22.98 7.11
CA LEU A 84 -4.80 -23.67 7.83
C LEU A 84 -5.36 -24.54 8.98
N LEU A 85 -6.47 -24.15 9.59
CA LEU A 85 -7.11 -24.88 10.68
C LEU A 85 -8.19 -25.87 10.21
N SER A 86 -8.75 -25.68 9.03
CA SER A 86 -9.87 -26.50 8.51
C SER A 86 -9.37 -27.67 7.67
N PRO A 87 -9.75 -28.93 8.00
CA PRO A 87 -9.37 -30.09 7.17
C PRO A 87 -10.03 -30.11 5.79
N ALA A 88 -11.23 -29.59 5.64
CA ALA A 88 -12.01 -29.63 4.40
C ALA A 88 -11.76 -28.43 3.47
N LYS A 89 -11.33 -27.30 4.03
CA LYS A 89 -11.01 -26.06 3.30
C LYS A 89 -12.07 -25.64 2.24
N PRO A 90 -13.39 -25.77 2.49
CA PRO A 90 -14.41 -25.42 1.52
C PRO A 90 -14.58 -23.91 1.42
N VAL A 91 -14.85 -23.45 0.22
CA VAL A 91 -15.22 -22.05 -0.08
C VAL A 91 -16.41 -22.09 -1.04
N SER A 92 -17.46 -21.33 -0.78
CA SER A 92 -18.59 -21.23 -1.69
C SER A 92 -18.19 -20.59 -3.01
N PHE A 93 -18.86 -20.96 -4.11
CA PHE A 93 -18.64 -20.35 -5.42
C PHE A 93 -18.74 -18.82 -5.35
N ALA A 94 -19.82 -18.29 -4.76
CA ALA A 94 -20.04 -16.86 -4.60
C ALA A 94 -18.91 -16.21 -3.77
N GLY A 95 -18.49 -16.85 -2.67
CA GLY A 95 -17.38 -16.38 -1.84
C GLY A 95 -16.06 -16.31 -2.61
N CYS A 96 -15.79 -17.35 -3.42
CA CYS A 96 -14.58 -17.39 -4.26
C CYS A 96 -14.59 -16.29 -5.32
N ILE A 97 -15.70 -16.08 -6.01
CA ILE A 97 -15.86 -15.01 -7.01
C ILE A 97 -15.73 -13.62 -6.38
N THR A 98 -16.38 -13.41 -5.22
CA THR A 98 -16.26 -12.14 -4.47
C THR A 98 -14.82 -11.90 -4.03
N GLN A 99 -14.12 -12.90 -3.53
CA GLN A 99 -12.71 -12.80 -3.14
C GLN A 99 -11.82 -12.43 -4.32
N THR A 100 -12.02 -13.05 -5.48
CA THR A 100 -11.29 -12.74 -6.73
C THR A 100 -11.54 -11.29 -7.17
N PHE A 101 -12.81 -10.85 -7.14
CA PHE A 101 -13.19 -9.48 -7.49
C PHE A 101 -12.52 -8.44 -6.57
N LEU A 102 -12.62 -8.64 -5.27
CA LEU A 102 -12.03 -7.73 -4.28
C LEU A 102 -10.50 -7.71 -4.36
N PHE A 103 -9.88 -8.89 -4.54
CA PHE A 103 -8.43 -9.00 -4.73
C PHE A 103 -7.95 -8.15 -5.90
N LEU A 104 -8.56 -8.28 -7.08
CA LEU A 104 -8.22 -7.49 -8.26
C LEU A 104 -8.46 -6.00 -8.05
N THR A 105 -9.60 -5.64 -7.43
CA THR A 105 -9.93 -4.24 -7.14
C THR A 105 -8.87 -3.59 -6.27
N PHE A 106 -8.49 -4.23 -5.16
CA PHE A 106 -7.51 -3.67 -4.24
C PHE A 106 -6.11 -3.62 -4.87
N ALA A 107 -5.70 -4.67 -5.59
CA ALA A 107 -4.39 -4.70 -6.25
C ALA A 107 -4.23 -3.59 -7.29
N VAL A 108 -5.24 -3.34 -8.12
CA VAL A 108 -5.22 -2.23 -9.10
C VAL A 108 -5.27 -0.87 -8.41
N THR A 109 -6.11 -0.72 -7.39
CA THR A 109 -6.24 0.54 -6.64
C THR A 109 -4.92 0.89 -5.93
N GLU A 110 -4.27 -0.08 -5.28
CA GLU A 110 -2.97 0.11 -4.63
C GLU A 110 -1.91 0.57 -5.64
N CYS A 111 -1.85 -0.09 -6.80
CA CYS A 111 -0.96 0.26 -7.90
C CYS A 111 -1.12 1.72 -8.33
N LEU A 112 -2.36 2.19 -8.53
CA LEU A 112 -2.67 3.55 -8.94
C LEU A 112 -2.43 4.58 -7.84
N LEU A 113 -2.72 4.24 -6.58
CA LEU A 113 -2.41 5.11 -5.44
C LEU A 113 -0.91 5.37 -5.31
N LEU A 114 -0.05 4.38 -5.56
CA LEU A 114 1.41 4.57 -5.58
C LEU A 114 1.84 5.55 -6.69
N VAL A 115 1.17 5.55 -7.86
CA VAL A 115 1.42 6.56 -8.91
C VAL A 115 1.01 7.95 -8.44
N VAL A 116 -0.19 8.07 -7.85
CA VAL A 116 -0.70 9.34 -7.33
C VAL A 116 0.24 9.91 -6.27
N MET A 117 0.74 9.06 -5.36
CA MET A 117 1.72 9.46 -4.34
C MET A 117 3.06 9.88 -4.95
N SER A 118 3.50 9.21 -6.01
CA SER A 118 4.71 9.60 -6.76
C SER A 118 4.54 10.96 -7.43
N TYR A 119 3.37 11.22 -8.03
CA TYR A 119 3.03 12.50 -8.61
C TYR A 119 2.96 13.62 -7.56
N ASP A 120 2.35 13.36 -6.39
CA ASP A 120 2.35 14.29 -5.26
C ASP A 120 3.77 14.71 -4.86
N ARG A 121 4.69 13.73 -4.74
CA ARG A 121 6.10 13.99 -4.45
C ARG A 121 6.79 14.81 -5.54
N TYR A 122 6.52 14.49 -6.80
CA TYR A 122 7.05 15.24 -7.92
C TYR A 122 6.61 16.71 -7.85
N VAL A 123 5.32 16.98 -7.67
CA VAL A 123 4.81 18.36 -7.59
C VAL A 123 5.38 19.08 -6.37
N ALA A 124 5.46 18.42 -5.21
CA ALA A 124 5.97 19.03 -3.99
C ALA A 124 7.45 19.45 -4.09
N ILE A 125 8.26 18.68 -4.83
CA ILE A 125 9.71 18.94 -4.94
C ILE A 125 10.04 19.82 -6.16
N CYS A 126 9.43 19.53 -7.33
CA CYS A 126 9.75 20.23 -8.57
C CYS A 126 8.95 21.54 -8.74
N HIS A 127 7.74 21.63 -8.17
CA HIS A 127 6.87 22.80 -8.30
C HIS A 127 6.33 23.32 -6.95
N PRO A 128 7.21 23.61 -5.94
CA PRO A 128 6.80 23.92 -4.58
C PRO A 128 5.91 25.16 -4.46
N LEU A 129 6.09 26.17 -5.33
CA LEU A 129 5.29 27.40 -5.32
C LEU A 129 3.87 27.19 -5.85
N ARG A 130 3.65 26.17 -6.68
CA ARG A 130 2.35 25.86 -7.26
C ARG A 130 1.70 24.63 -6.62
N TYR A 131 2.33 24.04 -5.61
CA TYR A 131 1.88 22.80 -5.00
C TYR A 131 0.42 22.88 -4.51
N SER A 132 0.06 23.93 -3.76
CA SER A 132 -1.30 24.12 -3.21
C SER A 132 -2.38 24.29 -4.27
N VAL A 133 -2.01 24.79 -5.46
CA VAL A 133 -2.93 24.96 -6.59
C VAL A 133 -3.10 23.63 -7.34
N ILE A 134 -1.98 22.97 -7.66
CA ILE A 134 -1.97 21.70 -8.42
C ILE A 134 -2.60 20.58 -7.60
N MET A 135 -2.20 20.44 -6.33
CA MET A 135 -2.68 19.42 -5.39
C MET A 135 -3.79 19.97 -4.49
N SER A 136 -4.75 20.69 -5.10
CA SER A 136 -5.95 21.13 -4.38
C SER A 136 -6.77 19.92 -3.92
N TRP A 137 -7.57 20.07 -2.84
CA TRP A 137 -8.40 18.98 -2.30
C TRP A 137 -9.35 18.37 -3.32
N ARG A 138 -9.86 19.17 -4.26
CA ARG A 138 -10.69 18.66 -5.37
C ARG A 138 -9.91 17.69 -6.25
N VAL A 139 -8.67 18.04 -6.60
CA VAL A 139 -7.79 17.19 -7.40
C VAL A 139 -7.43 15.92 -6.63
N CYS A 140 -7.09 16.03 -5.34
CA CYS A 140 -6.77 14.87 -4.52
C CYS A 140 -7.93 13.88 -4.44
N ILE A 141 -9.14 14.36 -4.20
CA ILE A 141 -10.35 13.52 -4.17
C ILE A 141 -10.61 12.89 -5.54
N MET A 142 -10.50 13.67 -6.64
CA MET A 142 -10.66 13.14 -8.00
C MET A 142 -9.66 12.01 -8.30
N LEU A 143 -8.39 12.18 -7.93
CA LEU A 143 -7.36 11.17 -8.15
C LEU A 143 -7.67 9.87 -7.39
N VAL A 144 -8.11 9.97 -6.14
CA VAL A 144 -8.52 8.80 -5.34
C VAL A 144 -9.75 8.13 -5.94
N VAL A 145 -10.82 8.89 -6.23
CA VAL A 145 -12.05 8.35 -6.83
C VAL A 145 -11.74 7.66 -8.16
N THR A 146 -10.90 8.28 -9.00
CA THR A 146 -10.47 7.69 -10.29
C THR A 146 -9.72 6.38 -10.07
N SER A 147 -8.81 6.31 -9.10
CA SER A 147 -8.06 5.08 -8.78
C SER A 147 -8.99 3.94 -8.37
N TRP A 148 -9.96 4.20 -7.49
CA TRP A 148 -10.97 3.22 -7.09
C TRP A 148 -11.89 2.82 -8.24
N THR A 149 -12.35 3.77 -9.04
CA THR A 149 -13.23 3.52 -10.19
C THR A 149 -12.55 2.63 -11.23
N ILE A 150 -11.28 2.88 -11.54
CA ILE A 150 -10.51 2.05 -12.46
C ILE A 150 -10.31 0.65 -11.87
N GLY A 151 -10.00 0.54 -10.58
CA GLY A 151 -9.85 -0.75 -9.90
C GLY A 151 -11.12 -1.59 -9.99
N VAL A 152 -12.26 -1.02 -9.64
CA VAL A 152 -13.58 -1.68 -9.74
C VAL A 152 -13.92 -2.05 -11.19
N PHE A 153 -13.74 -1.11 -12.13
CA PHE A 153 -14.06 -1.34 -13.54
C PHE A 153 -13.25 -2.49 -14.14
N LEU A 154 -11.93 -2.51 -13.97
CA LEU A 154 -11.08 -3.58 -14.49
C LEU A 154 -11.42 -4.92 -13.84
N SER A 155 -11.72 -4.94 -12.55
CA SER A 155 -12.14 -6.17 -11.86
C SER A 155 -13.48 -6.69 -12.37
N LEU A 156 -14.43 -5.80 -12.64
CA LEU A 156 -15.71 -6.17 -13.27
C LEU A 156 -15.53 -6.75 -14.67
N VAL A 157 -14.65 -6.19 -15.48
CA VAL A 157 -14.33 -6.74 -16.83
C VAL A 157 -13.84 -8.18 -16.70
N HIS A 158 -12.86 -8.45 -15.81
CA HIS A 158 -12.37 -9.81 -15.61
C HIS A 158 -13.44 -10.75 -15.06
N LEU A 159 -14.33 -10.26 -14.19
CA LEU A 159 -15.42 -11.04 -13.64
C LEU A 159 -16.45 -11.39 -14.71
N MET A 160 -16.82 -10.45 -15.59
CA MET A 160 -17.73 -10.69 -16.72
C MET A 160 -17.19 -11.70 -17.72
N LEU A 161 -15.87 -11.82 -17.85
CA LEU A 161 -15.23 -12.85 -18.67
C LEU A 161 -15.14 -14.21 -17.95
N LEU A 162 -15.11 -14.22 -16.62
CA LEU A 162 -15.00 -15.44 -15.81
C LEU A 162 -16.35 -16.13 -15.58
N LEU A 163 -17.40 -15.38 -15.30
CA LEU A 163 -18.72 -15.93 -14.90
C LEU A 163 -19.41 -16.81 -15.95
N PRO A 164 -19.31 -16.52 -17.27
CA PRO A 164 -19.95 -17.37 -18.29
C PRO A 164 -19.28 -18.72 -18.51
N LEU A 165 -18.09 -18.94 -17.93
CA LEU A 165 -17.35 -20.18 -18.13
C LEU A 165 -18.03 -21.36 -17.41
N PRO A 166 -18.18 -22.53 -18.07
CA PRO A 166 -18.67 -23.74 -17.42
C PRO A 166 -17.60 -24.31 -16.48
N PHE A 167 -17.94 -24.47 -15.21
CA PHE A 167 -17.10 -25.13 -14.24
C PHE A 167 -17.56 -26.57 -14.06
N CYS A 168 -16.67 -27.55 -14.32
CA CYS A 168 -16.99 -28.96 -14.26
C CYS A 168 -16.58 -29.60 -12.92
N ILE A 169 -16.35 -30.90 -12.95
CA ILE A 169 -16.15 -31.80 -11.82
C ILE A 169 -14.93 -31.44 -10.94
N ALA A 170 -13.93 -30.75 -11.46
CA ALA A 170 -12.74 -30.38 -10.72
C ALA A 170 -13.05 -29.23 -9.74
N ARG A 171 -13.22 -29.57 -8.45
CA ARG A 171 -13.54 -28.59 -7.39
C ARG A 171 -12.31 -28.14 -6.59
N LYS A 172 -11.12 -28.62 -6.92
CA LYS A 172 -9.89 -28.39 -6.14
C LYS A 172 -9.06 -27.27 -6.74
N ILE A 173 -8.93 -26.14 -6.01
CA ILE A 173 -8.07 -25.01 -6.35
C ILE A 173 -6.72 -25.24 -5.69
N ASP A 174 -5.66 -25.38 -6.50
CA ASP A 174 -4.29 -25.50 -6.00
C ASP A 174 -3.71 -24.13 -5.63
N HIS A 175 -4.37 -23.50 -4.66
CA HIS A 175 -3.96 -22.22 -4.10
C HIS A 175 -4.45 -22.06 -2.66
N PHE A 176 -4.00 -21.02 -1.93
CA PHE A 176 -4.43 -20.72 -0.56
C PHE A 176 -5.58 -19.70 -0.49
N PHE A 177 -5.96 -19.10 -1.62
CA PHE A 177 -7.15 -18.27 -1.82
C PHE A 177 -7.61 -18.33 -3.28
N CYS A 178 -8.77 -17.75 -3.60
CA CYS A 178 -9.31 -17.72 -4.96
C CYS A 178 -8.59 -16.70 -5.83
N GLU A 179 -7.52 -17.12 -6.49
CA GLU A 179 -6.77 -16.35 -7.46
C GLU A 179 -7.32 -16.61 -8.85
N ILE A 180 -7.48 -15.56 -9.69
CA ILE A 180 -8.16 -15.63 -10.97
C ILE A 180 -7.58 -16.71 -11.91
N MET A 181 -6.27 -16.84 -12.02
CA MET A 181 -5.61 -17.84 -12.88
C MET A 181 -5.79 -19.26 -12.35
N ALA A 182 -5.91 -19.44 -11.02
CA ALA A 182 -6.18 -20.73 -10.41
C ALA A 182 -7.64 -21.13 -10.61
N VAL A 183 -8.57 -20.17 -10.55
CA VAL A 183 -10.00 -20.40 -10.82
C VAL A 183 -10.24 -20.70 -12.30
N LEU A 184 -9.61 -19.99 -13.24
CA LEU A 184 -9.72 -20.24 -14.67
C LEU A 184 -9.33 -21.68 -15.07
N LYS A 185 -8.37 -22.28 -14.39
CA LYS A 185 -7.98 -23.69 -14.64
C LYS A 185 -9.04 -24.73 -14.32
N LEU A 186 -10.09 -24.36 -13.60
CA LEU A 186 -11.21 -25.24 -13.29
C LEU A 186 -12.31 -25.18 -14.33
N ALA A 187 -12.26 -24.22 -15.25
CA ALA A 187 -13.19 -24.13 -16.35
C ALA A 187 -12.97 -25.25 -17.36
N CYS A 188 -14.05 -25.80 -17.92
CA CYS A 188 -14.03 -26.87 -18.91
C CYS A 188 -14.13 -26.36 -20.37
N ALA A 189 -14.03 -25.04 -20.54
CA ALA A 189 -14.00 -24.38 -21.83
C ALA A 189 -12.56 -23.95 -22.18
N ASP A 190 -12.35 -23.46 -23.39
CA ASP A 190 -11.10 -22.85 -23.79
C ASP A 190 -10.96 -21.49 -23.07
N THR A 191 -9.97 -21.38 -22.17
CA THR A 191 -9.70 -20.21 -21.35
C THR A 191 -8.63 -19.28 -21.91
N ARG A 192 -8.10 -19.52 -23.11
CA ARG A 192 -6.98 -18.77 -23.71
C ARG A 192 -7.25 -17.26 -23.77
N ILE A 193 -8.47 -16.88 -24.17
CA ILE A 193 -8.84 -15.46 -24.25
C ILE A 193 -8.82 -14.84 -22.85
N ASN A 194 -9.37 -15.51 -21.84
CA ASN A 194 -9.38 -15.05 -20.45
C ASN A 194 -7.96 -14.92 -19.90
N GLU A 195 -7.10 -15.91 -20.15
CA GLU A 195 -5.69 -15.88 -19.72
C GLU A 195 -4.91 -14.73 -20.37
N ILE A 196 -5.12 -14.51 -21.69
CA ILE A 196 -4.52 -13.37 -22.42
C ILE A 196 -5.02 -12.05 -21.84
N MET A 197 -6.31 -11.91 -21.55
CA MET A 197 -6.88 -10.70 -21.00
C MET A 197 -6.35 -10.40 -19.60
N VAL A 198 -6.21 -11.43 -18.73
CA VAL A 198 -5.60 -11.27 -17.40
C VAL A 198 -4.14 -10.86 -17.53
N LEU A 199 -3.37 -11.48 -18.43
CA LEU A 199 -1.97 -11.13 -18.64
C LEU A 199 -1.81 -9.73 -19.22
N ALA A 200 -2.60 -9.37 -20.21
CA ALA A 200 -2.58 -8.04 -20.83
C ALA A 200 -2.98 -6.95 -19.82
N GLY A 201 -4.01 -7.23 -19.01
CA GLY A 201 -4.43 -6.35 -17.91
C GLY A 201 -3.31 -6.16 -16.88
N ALA A 202 -2.68 -7.25 -16.43
CA ALA A 202 -1.57 -7.20 -15.49
C ALA A 202 -0.38 -6.40 -16.05
N ILE A 203 0.01 -6.64 -17.31
CA ILE A 203 1.10 -5.90 -17.96
C ILE A 203 0.74 -4.41 -18.04
N SER A 204 -0.47 -4.05 -18.45
CA SER A 204 -0.90 -2.66 -18.59
C SER A 204 -0.88 -1.93 -17.24
N VAL A 205 -1.41 -2.58 -16.18
CA VAL A 205 -1.47 -2.02 -14.82
C VAL A 205 -0.09 -1.96 -14.16
N LEU A 206 0.84 -2.85 -14.52
CA LEU A 206 2.19 -2.83 -13.95
C LEU A 206 3.13 -1.90 -14.73
N VAL A 207 3.23 -2.05 -16.06
CA VAL A 207 4.24 -1.35 -16.86
C VAL A 207 3.95 0.14 -16.97
N GLY A 208 2.71 0.53 -17.29
CA GLY A 208 2.33 1.94 -17.44
C GLY A 208 2.55 2.76 -16.15
N PRO A 209 1.91 2.37 -15.04
CA PRO A 209 2.09 3.00 -13.75
C PRO A 209 3.54 3.00 -13.26
N PHE A 210 4.25 1.88 -13.35
CA PHE A 210 5.66 1.80 -12.94
C PHE A 210 6.55 2.76 -13.74
N SER A 211 6.36 2.82 -15.07
CA SER A 211 7.10 3.78 -15.92
C SER A 211 6.84 5.22 -15.50
N SER A 212 5.58 5.57 -15.18
CA SER A 212 5.21 6.90 -14.68
C SER A 212 5.90 7.24 -13.35
N ILE A 213 6.00 6.26 -12.44
CA ILE A 213 6.72 6.41 -11.17
C ILE A 213 8.21 6.65 -11.44
N ILE A 214 8.84 5.84 -12.29
CA ILE A 214 10.27 6.00 -12.63
C ILE A 214 10.53 7.38 -13.23
N ILE A 215 9.72 7.83 -14.19
CA ILE A 215 9.86 9.17 -14.78
C ILE A 215 9.75 10.26 -13.71
N SER A 216 8.75 10.18 -12.83
CA SER A 216 8.57 11.13 -11.72
C SER A 216 9.81 11.17 -10.82
N TYR A 217 10.38 10.01 -10.45
CA TYR A 217 11.57 9.95 -9.61
C TYR A 217 12.85 10.38 -10.30
N MET A 218 12.97 10.18 -11.60
CA MET A 218 14.08 10.76 -12.38
C MET A 218 14.04 12.29 -12.35
N CYS A 219 12.87 12.89 -12.56
CA CYS A 219 12.69 14.34 -12.44
C CYS A 219 12.98 14.84 -11.02
N ILE A 220 12.49 14.13 -9.98
CA ILE A 220 12.76 14.45 -8.58
C ILE A 220 14.28 14.40 -8.30
N LEU A 221 14.97 13.36 -8.77
CA LEU A 221 16.41 13.21 -8.59
C LEU A 221 17.17 14.38 -9.24
N CYS A 222 16.84 14.74 -10.49
CA CYS A 222 17.42 15.89 -11.16
C CYS A 222 17.19 17.19 -10.38
N ALA A 223 16.00 17.39 -9.81
CA ALA A 223 15.69 18.56 -9.00
C ALA A 223 16.47 18.57 -7.68
N ILE A 224 16.58 17.43 -6.99
CA ILE A 224 17.34 17.31 -5.74
C ILE A 224 18.83 17.58 -5.96
N LEU A 225 19.42 17.05 -7.02
CA LEU A 225 20.85 17.27 -7.34
C LEU A 225 21.18 18.73 -7.67
N ARG A 226 20.19 19.53 -8.06
CA ARG A 226 20.33 20.98 -8.27
C ARG A 226 20.23 21.80 -6.99
N LEU A 227 19.80 21.22 -5.86
CA LEU A 227 19.77 21.92 -4.58
C LEU A 227 21.20 22.16 -4.08
N GLN A 228 21.52 23.39 -3.72
CA GLN A 228 22.84 23.77 -3.21
C GLN A 228 23.10 23.34 -1.76
N SER A 229 22.05 23.02 -1.00
CA SER A 229 22.11 22.66 0.42
C SER A 229 22.15 21.15 0.59
N TRP A 230 23.22 20.61 1.17
CA TRP A 230 23.33 19.19 1.57
C TRP A 230 22.19 18.76 2.49
N GLU A 231 21.79 19.61 3.41
CA GLU A 231 20.72 19.33 4.36
C GLU A 231 19.37 19.21 3.66
N GLY A 232 19.10 20.08 2.67
CA GLY A 232 17.92 20.02 1.81
C GLY A 232 17.89 18.74 0.96
N GLN A 233 19.02 18.38 0.36
CA GLN A 233 19.15 17.12 -0.39
C GLN A 233 18.85 15.91 0.50
N ARG A 234 19.50 15.81 1.66
CA ARG A 234 19.31 14.71 2.62
C ARG A 234 17.85 14.56 3.06
N LYS A 235 17.16 15.68 3.37
CA LYS A 235 15.76 15.68 3.76
C LYS A 235 14.87 15.19 2.63
N ALA A 236 15.08 15.66 1.40
CA ALA A 236 14.34 15.22 0.22
C ALA A 236 14.54 13.73 -0.07
N PHE A 237 15.79 13.24 -0.04
CA PHE A 237 16.09 11.82 -0.21
C PHE A 237 15.43 10.95 0.87
N SER A 238 15.49 11.34 2.14
CA SER A 238 14.86 10.60 3.23
C SER A 238 13.36 10.45 3.02
N THR A 239 12.70 11.51 2.55
CA THR A 239 11.27 11.51 2.30
C THR A 239 10.89 10.62 1.10
N CYS A 240 11.67 10.66 0.03
CA CYS A 240 11.46 9.84 -1.16
C CYS A 240 11.78 8.37 -0.92
N SER A 241 12.76 8.06 -0.08
CA SER A 241 13.22 6.68 0.15
C SER A 241 12.14 5.77 0.73
N SER A 242 11.24 6.28 1.57
CA SER A 242 10.12 5.51 2.11
C SER A 242 9.19 5.04 1.00
N HIS A 243 8.78 5.97 0.13
CA HIS A 243 7.90 5.63 -0.99
C HIS A 243 8.58 4.70 -1.99
N LEU A 244 9.86 4.93 -2.31
CA LEU A 244 10.62 4.04 -3.21
C LEU A 244 10.78 2.63 -2.64
N CYS A 245 10.93 2.46 -1.33
CA CYS A 245 10.93 1.13 -0.70
C CYS A 245 9.59 0.42 -0.92
N VAL A 246 8.47 1.10 -0.68
CA VAL A 246 7.12 0.54 -0.89
C VAL A 246 6.91 0.18 -2.37
N VAL A 247 7.22 1.11 -3.28
CA VAL A 247 7.14 0.87 -4.74
C VAL A 247 8.02 -0.32 -5.15
N GLY A 248 9.25 -0.40 -4.64
CA GLY A 248 10.17 -1.50 -4.95
C GLY A 248 9.65 -2.86 -4.46
N LEU A 249 9.06 -2.92 -3.28
CA LEU A 249 8.45 -4.14 -2.74
C LEU A 249 7.21 -4.54 -3.55
N PHE A 250 6.31 -3.60 -3.80
CA PHE A 250 5.08 -3.86 -4.54
C PHE A 250 5.35 -4.27 -5.99
N TYR A 251 5.97 -3.39 -6.77
CA TYR A 251 6.20 -3.65 -8.19
C TYR A 251 7.26 -4.73 -8.44
N GLY A 252 8.29 -4.83 -7.59
CA GLY A 252 9.31 -5.85 -7.70
C GLY A 252 8.73 -7.25 -7.56
N THR A 253 7.91 -7.50 -6.53
CA THR A 253 7.24 -8.80 -6.35
C THR A 253 6.24 -9.08 -7.47
N ALA A 254 5.46 -8.09 -7.90
CA ALA A 254 4.49 -8.23 -8.98
C ALA A 254 5.16 -8.52 -10.33
N ILE A 255 6.23 -7.80 -10.68
CA ILE A 255 6.97 -8.03 -11.92
C ILE A 255 7.60 -9.44 -11.94
N ILE A 256 8.22 -9.86 -10.84
CA ILE A 256 8.79 -11.22 -10.75
C ILE A 256 7.69 -12.27 -10.92
N MET A 257 6.50 -12.04 -10.37
CA MET A 257 5.36 -12.96 -10.44
C MET A 257 4.81 -13.11 -11.87
N TYR A 258 4.69 -12.03 -12.63
CA TYR A 258 4.07 -12.03 -13.95
C TYR A 258 5.08 -12.15 -15.11
N VAL A 259 6.27 -11.57 -14.98
CA VAL A 259 7.29 -11.44 -16.05
C VAL A 259 8.56 -12.23 -15.74
N GLY A 260 8.78 -12.61 -14.48
CA GLY A 260 10.01 -13.26 -14.02
C GLY A 260 10.30 -14.60 -14.71
N PRO A 261 11.58 -14.99 -14.76
CA PRO A 261 12.02 -16.26 -15.37
C PRO A 261 11.40 -17.45 -14.64
N ARG A 262 10.99 -18.44 -15.40
CA ARG A 262 10.31 -19.64 -14.90
C ARG A 262 11.35 -20.75 -14.66
N TYR A 263 12.05 -20.69 -13.53
CA TYR A 263 12.98 -21.75 -13.12
C TYR A 263 12.28 -22.75 -12.20
N GLY A 264 12.60 -24.05 -12.36
CA GLY A 264 12.07 -25.12 -11.51
C GLY A 264 10.57 -25.34 -11.68
N ASN A 265 9.83 -25.38 -10.57
CA ASN A 265 8.36 -25.51 -10.60
C ASN A 265 7.70 -24.11 -10.57
N PRO A 266 7.31 -23.56 -11.74
CA PRO A 266 6.80 -22.18 -11.83
C PRO A 266 5.47 -21.96 -11.11
N LYS A 267 4.70 -23.03 -10.86
CA LYS A 267 3.42 -22.95 -10.12
C LYS A 267 3.68 -22.67 -8.63
N GLU A 268 4.58 -23.42 -8.03
CA GLU A 268 4.95 -23.26 -6.63
C GLU A 268 5.63 -21.90 -6.40
N GLN A 269 6.55 -21.50 -7.27
CA GLN A 269 7.22 -20.20 -7.18
C GLN A 269 6.22 -19.04 -7.18
N LYS A 270 5.22 -19.04 -8.07
CA LYS A 270 4.16 -18.01 -8.10
C LYS A 270 3.34 -18.00 -6.83
N LYS A 271 3.00 -19.16 -6.28
CA LYS A 271 2.23 -19.32 -5.07
C LYS A 271 2.95 -18.69 -3.86
N TYR A 272 4.27 -18.92 -3.72
CA TYR A 272 5.08 -18.29 -2.65
C TYR A 272 5.25 -16.79 -2.85
N LEU A 273 5.48 -16.32 -4.08
CA LEU A 273 5.58 -14.88 -4.39
C LEU A 273 4.28 -14.15 -4.09
N LEU A 274 3.14 -14.76 -4.43
CA LEU A 274 1.83 -14.18 -4.15
C LEU A 274 1.52 -14.18 -2.64
N LEU A 275 1.95 -15.21 -1.92
CA LEU A 275 1.90 -15.24 -0.46
C LEU A 275 2.73 -14.09 0.14
N PHE A 276 3.97 -13.93 -0.33
CA PHE A 276 4.82 -12.83 0.10
C PHE A 276 4.17 -11.47 -0.18
N HIS A 277 3.69 -11.26 -1.40
CA HIS A 277 3.02 -10.02 -1.80
C HIS A 277 1.80 -9.71 -0.92
N SER A 278 0.94 -10.72 -0.70
CA SER A 278 -0.32 -10.55 0.04
C SER A 278 -0.15 -10.33 1.55
N LEU A 279 0.94 -10.85 2.12
CA LEU A 279 1.16 -10.84 3.56
C LEU A 279 2.14 -9.73 3.99
N PHE A 280 3.24 -9.60 3.25
CA PHE A 280 4.33 -8.70 3.66
C PHE A 280 4.12 -7.26 3.19
N ASN A 281 3.61 -7.01 1.99
CA ASN A 281 3.43 -5.63 1.52
C ASN A 281 2.50 -4.84 2.44
N PRO A 282 1.28 -5.29 2.78
CA PRO A 282 0.39 -4.56 3.67
C PRO A 282 0.93 -4.38 5.10
N MET A 283 1.80 -5.30 5.56
CA MET A 283 2.45 -5.20 6.86
C MET A 283 3.64 -4.23 6.85
N LEU A 284 4.44 -4.24 5.78
CA LEU A 284 5.65 -3.42 5.70
C LEU A 284 5.34 -1.95 5.39
N ASN A 285 4.26 -1.65 4.67
CA ASN A 285 3.86 -0.29 4.34
C ASN A 285 3.78 0.62 5.59
N PRO A 286 3.00 0.30 6.63
CA PRO A 286 2.94 1.13 7.83
C PRO A 286 4.28 1.22 8.56
N LEU A 287 5.08 0.16 8.59
CA LEU A 287 6.39 0.17 9.23
C LEU A 287 7.36 1.12 8.50
N ILE A 288 7.40 1.07 7.17
CA ILE A 288 8.27 1.94 6.38
C ILE A 288 7.88 3.41 6.56
N TYR A 289 6.57 3.72 6.50
CA TYR A 289 6.11 5.10 6.65
C TYR A 289 6.25 5.61 8.09
N THR A 290 6.03 4.79 9.12
CA THR A 290 6.23 5.23 10.51
C THR A 290 7.70 5.35 10.88
N LEU A 291 8.54 4.38 10.49
CA LEU A 291 9.96 4.38 10.89
C LEU A 291 10.81 5.42 10.15
N LYS A 292 10.49 5.74 8.89
CA LYS A 292 11.28 6.70 8.11
C LYS A 292 10.71 8.12 8.06
N ASN A 293 9.43 8.30 8.39
CA ASN A 293 8.80 9.61 8.34
C ASN A 293 8.82 10.29 9.72
N SER A 294 9.59 11.39 9.83
CA SER A 294 9.71 12.16 11.08
C SER A 294 8.40 12.81 11.53
N GLU A 295 7.54 13.24 10.59
CA GLU A 295 6.25 13.86 10.91
C GLU A 295 5.30 12.85 11.58
N VAL A 296 5.25 11.61 11.07
CA VAL A 296 4.45 10.53 11.67
C VAL A 296 4.99 10.17 13.06
N LYS A 297 6.31 10.09 13.23
CA LYS A 297 6.93 9.87 14.55
C LYS A 297 6.57 10.98 15.54
N ASN A 298 6.62 12.23 15.11
CA ASN A 298 6.29 13.36 15.95
C ASN A 298 4.80 13.40 16.28
N ALA A 299 3.92 13.07 15.32
CA ALA A 299 2.49 12.94 15.56
C ALA A 299 2.21 11.84 16.61
N MET A 300 2.87 10.70 16.50
CA MET A 300 2.74 9.61 17.48
C MET A 300 3.14 10.07 18.89
N LYS A 301 4.27 10.79 19.05
CA LYS A 301 4.69 11.34 20.34
C LYS A 301 3.66 12.34 20.92
N ARG A 302 3.10 13.21 20.07
CA ARG A 302 2.07 14.18 20.48
C ARG A 302 0.78 13.47 20.91
N VAL A 303 0.28 12.52 20.12
CA VAL A 303 -0.96 11.80 20.42
C VAL A 303 -0.83 10.95 21.68
N LEU A 304 0.33 10.29 21.87
CA LEU A 304 0.62 9.51 23.08
C LEU A 304 0.94 10.37 24.31
N GLY A 305 1.00 11.68 24.18
CA GLY A 305 1.26 12.61 25.30
C GLY A 305 2.70 12.60 25.82
N ILE A 306 3.63 11.89 25.16
CA ILE A 306 5.02 11.73 25.58
C ILE A 306 5.73 13.11 25.65
N GLU A 307 5.42 14.03 24.74
CA GLU A 307 5.95 15.41 24.80
C GLU A 307 5.46 16.19 26.02
N ARG A 308 4.22 15.97 26.49
CA ARG A 308 3.69 16.63 27.67
C ARG A 308 4.39 16.18 28.96
N VAL A 309 4.82 14.94 29.02
CA VAL A 309 5.53 14.37 30.18
C VAL A 309 6.95 14.94 30.26
N LEU A 310 7.67 14.99 29.15
CA LEU A 310 9.03 15.55 29.08
C LEU A 310 9.06 17.05 29.42
N TRP A 311 8.11 17.85 28.92
CA TRP A 311 8.00 19.28 29.25
C TRP A 311 7.56 19.56 30.71
N LYS A 312 6.89 18.60 31.34
CA LYS A 312 6.52 18.70 32.76
C LYS A 312 7.72 18.38 33.65
N ASP A 313 8.53 17.40 33.27
CA ASP A 313 9.76 16.99 33.99
C ASP A 313 10.84 18.11 33.93
N ASP A 314 11.04 18.72 32.75
CA ASP A 314 12.00 19.81 32.56
C ASP A 314 11.56 21.08 33.34
N ARG A 315 10.25 21.39 33.41
CA ARG A 315 9.74 22.48 34.24
C ARG A 315 9.91 22.22 35.73
N VAL A 316 9.67 21.01 36.19
CA VAL A 316 9.87 20.62 37.59
C VAL A 316 11.34 20.63 37.96
N ARG A 317 12.24 20.33 37.03
CA ARG A 317 13.70 20.37 37.24
C ARG A 317 14.24 21.81 37.29
N VAL A 318 13.71 22.72 36.46
CA VAL A 318 14.12 24.11 36.42
C VAL A 318 13.59 24.89 37.67
N ASP A 319 12.37 24.54 38.18
CA ASP A 319 11.82 25.16 39.38
C ASP A 319 12.50 24.71 40.67
N ASN A 320 13.22 23.58 40.69
CA ASN A 320 13.98 23.12 41.86
C ASN A 320 15.43 23.66 41.90
N ASP A 321 15.97 24.20 40.80
CA ASP A 321 17.36 24.71 40.74
C ASP A 321 17.49 26.23 40.86
N LEU A 322 16.36 26.99 40.83
CA LEU A 322 16.39 28.45 40.90
C LEU A 322 15.54 28.97 42.04
N GLY A 323 16.11 29.00 43.21
CA GLY A 323 15.71 29.91 44.30
C GLY A 323 15.77 31.35 43.84
N GLY A 324 14.61 31.91 43.56
CA GLY A 324 14.30 33.33 43.51
C GLY A 324 15.17 34.23 42.62
N TYR A 325 14.71 34.50 41.41
CA TYR A 325 14.80 35.82 40.77
C TYR A 325 13.72 35.95 39.70
N TYR A 326 12.79 36.86 39.90
CA TYR A 326 11.82 37.26 38.89
C TYR A 326 12.50 37.96 37.73
N PHE A 327 12.39 37.41 36.54
CA PHE A 327 12.63 38.16 35.30
C PHE A 327 11.47 37.94 34.32
N LYS A 328 10.71 39.01 34.14
CA LYS A 328 9.65 39.14 33.15
C LYS A 328 10.32 39.26 31.77
N SER A 329 10.28 38.28 30.94
CA SER A 329 10.75 38.37 29.57
C SER A 329 9.64 38.12 28.59
N SER A 330 9.44 39.13 27.79
CA SER A 330 8.66 39.36 26.61
C SER A 330 8.75 38.22 25.58
N GLN A 331 7.63 37.96 24.93
CA GLN A 331 7.43 37.10 23.77
C GLN A 331 8.49 37.32 22.69
N ALA A 332 9.12 36.24 22.26
CA ALA A 332 9.80 36.17 20.98
C ALA A 332 9.40 34.88 20.23
N GLN A 333 8.66 35.03 19.16
CA GLN A 333 8.28 33.98 18.26
C GLN A 333 9.49 33.56 17.38
N PRO A 334 9.89 32.29 17.34
CA PRO A 334 10.98 31.84 16.45
C PRO A 334 10.54 31.49 15.03
N HIS A 335 9.27 31.70 14.63
CA HIS A 335 8.75 31.19 13.37
C HIS A 335 8.93 32.08 12.12
N ILE A 336 9.39 33.32 12.24
CA ILE A 336 9.46 34.27 11.11
C ILE A 336 10.77 34.20 10.34
N ARG A 337 11.86 33.74 10.94
CA ARG A 337 13.19 33.73 10.28
C ARG A 337 13.42 32.62 9.25
N LEU A 338 12.69 31.49 9.31
CA LEU A 338 12.90 30.40 8.35
C LEU A 338 12.19 30.64 7.01
N SER A 339 11.05 31.34 7.03
CA SER A 339 10.30 31.70 5.82
C SER A 339 11.01 32.77 4.97
N GLU A 340 11.67 33.75 5.61
CA GLU A 340 12.41 34.78 4.89
C GLU A 340 13.71 34.29 4.25
N MET A 341 14.41 33.32 4.88
CA MET A 341 15.59 32.68 4.27
C MET A 341 15.25 31.80 3.08
N LEU A 342 14.10 31.14 3.12
CA LEU A 342 13.60 30.32 2.02
C LEU A 342 13.10 31.16 0.83
N ILE A 343 12.59 32.35 1.07
CA ILE A 343 12.11 33.26 0.03
C ILE A 343 13.28 33.90 -0.74
N LYS A 344 14.37 34.31 -0.07
CA LYS A 344 15.56 34.88 -0.74
C LYS A 344 16.32 33.92 -1.63
N ASN A 345 16.34 32.61 -1.31
CA ASN A 345 16.98 31.60 -2.18
C ASN A 345 16.08 31.10 -3.33
N LYS A 346 14.76 31.45 -3.33
CA LYS A 346 13.81 30.97 -4.34
C LYS A 346 13.73 31.81 -5.61
N VAL A 347 14.22 33.06 -5.60
CA VAL A 347 14.08 33.97 -6.76
C VAL A 347 15.02 33.60 -7.90
N ASN A 348 16.13 32.90 -7.64
CA ASN A 348 17.11 32.52 -8.69
C ASN A 348 16.86 31.15 -9.35
N LEU A 349 15.78 30.43 -8.98
CA LEU A 349 15.51 29.08 -9.52
C LEU A 349 14.45 29.03 -10.64
N LEU A 350 13.91 30.19 -11.06
CA LEU A 350 12.70 30.24 -11.90
C LEU A 350 12.96 30.40 -13.42
N THR A 351 14.18 30.26 -13.90
CA THR A 351 14.44 30.49 -15.35
C THR A 351 14.77 29.24 -16.18
N HIS A 352 14.92 28.05 -15.59
CA HIS A 352 15.25 26.84 -16.36
C HIS A 352 14.63 25.55 -15.77
N CYS A 353 13.32 25.41 -15.88
CA CYS A 353 12.62 24.11 -15.91
C CYS A 353 11.48 24.16 -16.90
#